data_bd01177c134a2744b3a091e7fb218bb0
#
_entry.id   bd01177c134a2744b3a091e7fb218bb0
#
_cell.length_a   1.000
_cell.length_b   1.000
_cell.length_c   1.000
_cell.angle_alpha   90.00
_cell.angle_beta   90.00
_cell.angle_gamma   90.00
#
_symmetry.space_group_name_H-M   'P 1'
#
loop_
_entity.id
_entity.type
_entity.pdbx_description
1 polymer ?
#
loop_
_entity_poly.entity_id
_entity_poly.type
_entity_poly.pdbx_seq_one_letter_code
_entity_poly.pdbx_strand_id
1 'polypeptide(L)'
;MTKNFYFIKEDKVLSKDFTKELLIKFDQIYARDMYKNVAPTIRELVYEDTLKEPLFNSLLKKIQKKFELLIGKSDLMFLKIWLVYSKSNHTNKNILPYIPHIDRLRKLKAMVYLHDIQLEHGPIHLGKIKKEINIEQKRNNLPEDFQEKGLNSIDEDHLENILTPMVGGAGDIVFFDTNTPHKAGIVKEGFYRKVLRFDFERPNYNPKQTILKRLINRFK
;
A
#
# COMPACT_ATOMS: atom_id res chain seq x y z
N MET A 1 0.48 -21.42 -11.62
CA MET A 1 1.54 -20.47 -11.16
C MET A 1 0.96 -19.07 -11.11
N THR A 2 1.22 -18.28 -10.06
CA THR A 2 0.82 -16.87 -10.00
C THR A 2 1.71 -16.05 -10.91
N LYS A 3 1.11 -15.13 -11.69
CA LYS A 3 1.86 -14.20 -12.55
C LYS A 3 2.68 -13.21 -11.69
N ASN A 4 3.87 -12.87 -12.15
CA ASN A 4 4.61 -11.76 -11.56
C ASN A 4 3.90 -10.46 -11.90
N PHE A 5 3.56 -9.71 -10.86
CA PHE A 5 2.91 -8.44 -10.94
C PHE A 5 3.70 -7.44 -10.08
N TYR A 6 4.00 -6.28 -10.62
CA TYR A 6 4.68 -5.20 -9.90
C TYR A 6 3.67 -4.12 -9.49
N PHE A 7 3.29 -3.30 -10.44
CA PHE A 7 2.27 -2.27 -10.23
C PHE A 7 1.60 -1.86 -11.53
N ILE A 8 0.43 -1.28 -11.40
CA ILE A 8 -0.31 -0.61 -12.47
C ILE A 8 -1.15 0.51 -11.86
N LYS A 9 -1.23 1.65 -12.54
CA LYS A 9 -2.22 2.68 -12.26
C LYS A 9 -3.33 2.59 -13.31
N GLU A 10 -4.57 2.58 -12.86
CA GLU A 10 -5.75 2.63 -13.71
C GLU A 10 -6.50 3.94 -13.48
N ASP A 11 -6.75 4.65 -14.57
CA ASP A 11 -7.40 5.95 -14.54
C ASP A 11 -8.92 5.78 -14.61
N LYS A 12 -9.66 6.62 -13.89
CA LYS A 12 -11.12 6.72 -13.92
C LYS A 12 -11.85 5.39 -13.70
N VAL A 13 -11.32 4.56 -12.81
CA VAL A 13 -11.92 3.25 -12.46
C VAL A 13 -13.28 3.41 -11.80
N LEU A 14 -13.43 4.49 -11.01
CA LEU A 14 -14.66 4.84 -10.32
C LEU A 14 -15.29 6.07 -10.96
N SER A 15 -16.64 6.10 -10.98
CA SER A 15 -17.35 7.32 -11.40
C SER A 15 -17.14 8.46 -10.39
N LYS A 16 -17.31 9.68 -10.86
CA LYS A 16 -17.19 10.87 -10.00
C LYS A 16 -18.17 10.83 -8.83
N ASP A 17 -19.40 10.41 -9.06
CA ASP A 17 -20.43 10.34 -8.01
C ASP A 17 -20.06 9.31 -6.96
N PHE A 18 -19.68 8.09 -7.37
CA PHE A 18 -19.26 7.04 -6.44
C PHE A 18 -18.02 7.48 -5.63
N THR A 19 -17.06 8.14 -6.25
CA THR A 19 -15.87 8.66 -5.57
C THR A 19 -16.23 9.75 -4.55
N LYS A 20 -17.18 10.62 -4.88
CA LYS A 20 -17.70 11.65 -3.98
C LYS A 20 -18.40 11.02 -2.76
N GLU A 21 -19.20 9.99 -2.96
CA GLU A 21 -19.85 9.25 -1.86
C GLU A 21 -18.81 8.59 -0.95
N LEU A 22 -17.77 7.98 -1.53
CA LEU A 22 -16.65 7.41 -0.77
C LEU A 22 -15.91 8.46 0.05
N LEU A 23 -15.70 9.66 -0.49
CA LEU A 23 -15.05 10.76 0.22
C LEU A 23 -15.91 11.26 1.39
N ILE A 24 -17.22 11.42 1.18
CA ILE A 24 -18.17 11.79 2.25
C ILE A 24 -18.12 10.73 3.36
N LYS A 25 -18.18 9.45 3.01
CA LYS A 25 -18.12 8.36 3.97
C LYS A 25 -16.79 8.31 4.73
N PHE A 26 -15.69 8.54 4.02
CA PHE A 26 -14.37 8.69 4.63
C PHE A 26 -14.38 9.79 5.71
N ASP A 27 -14.91 10.96 5.39
CA ASP A 27 -14.95 12.10 6.33
C ASP A 27 -15.88 11.84 7.54
N GLN A 28 -17.00 11.17 7.31
CA GLN A 28 -17.90 10.76 8.40
C GLN A 28 -17.21 9.82 9.40
N ILE A 29 -16.42 8.86 8.91
CA ILE A 29 -15.68 7.93 9.76
C ILE A 29 -14.61 8.69 10.57
N TYR A 30 -13.88 9.58 9.93
CA TYR A 30 -12.86 10.38 10.60
C TYR A 30 -13.44 11.31 11.66
N ALA A 31 -14.58 11.96 11.38
CA ALA A 31 -15.22 12.89 12.32
C ALA A 31 -15.80 12.20 13.56
N ARG A 32 -16.21 10.93 13.44
CA ARG A 32 -16.89 10.20 14.51
C ARG A 32 -15.99 9.21 15.26
N ASP A 33 -14.78 9.02 14.82
CA ASP A 33 -13.82 8.08 15.40
C ASP A 33 -14.37 6.64 15.56
N MET A 34 -15.17 6.20 14.57
CA MET A 34 -15.99 4.98 14.63
C MET A 34 -15.18 3.68 14.59
N TYR A 35 -13.95 3.73 14.10
CA TYR A 35 -13.12 2.55 13.87
C TYR A 35 -11.76 2.68 14.53
N LYS A 36 -11.04 1.56 14.59
CA LYS A 36 -9.76 1.49 15.27
C LYS A 36 -8.77 2.56 14.80
N ASN A 37 -8.34 3.39 15.71
CA ASN A 37 -7.26 4.34 15.54
C ASN A 37 -5.92 3.61 15.58
N VAL A 38 -5.22 3.57 14.45
CA VAL A 38 -3.86 3.00 14.35
C VAL A 38 -2.82 4.10 14.54
N ALA A 39 -3.10 5.29 14.02
CA ALA A 39 -2.31 6.49 14.16
C ALA A 39 -3.24 7.71 14.03
N PRO A 40 -2.83 8.93 14.42
CA PRO A 40 -3.63 10.13 14.29
C PRO A 40 -4.22 10.36 12.89
N THR A 41 -3.54 9.85 11.87
CA THR A 41 -3.90 10.00 10.45
C THR A 41 -4.44 8.73 9.81
N ILE A 42 -4.63 7.64 10.56
CA ILE A 42 -4.98 6.33 9.99
C ILE A 42 -6.11 5.69 10.81
N ARG A 43 -7.18 5.29 10.10
CA ARG A 43 -8.24 4.41 10.63
C ARG A 43 -8.15 3.05 9.95
N GLU A 44 -8.39 1.99 10.68
CA GLU A 44 -8.36 0.61 10.18
C GLU A 44 -9.75 -0.01 10.24
N LEU A 45 -10.22 -0.58 9.13
CA LEU A 45 -11.41 -1.41 9.05
C LEU A 45 -10.97 -2.83 8.68
N VAL A 46 -11.35 -3.80 9.51
CA VAL A 46 -11.21 -5.22 9.21
C VAL A 46 -12.40 -5.73 8.38
N TYR A 47 -12.42 -7.00 8.04
CA TYR A 47 -13.46 -7.57 7.17
C TYR A 47 -14.87 -7.32 7.68
N GLU A 48 -15.12 -7.56 8.95
CA GLU A 48 -16.42 -7.36 9.60
C GLU A 48 -16.89 -5.92 9.58
N ASP A 49 -15.97 -4.97 9.74
CA ASP A 49 -16.27 -3.54 9.67
C ASP A 49 -16.55 -3.12 8.22
N THR A 50 -15.80 -3.67 7.27
CA THR A 50 -15.98 -3.39 5.83
C THR A 50 -17.35 -3.84 5.35
N LEU A 51 -17.88 -4.97 5.85
CA LEU A 51 -19.21 -5.46 5.51
C LEU A 51 -20.33 -4.52 5.99
N LYS A 52 -20.13 -3.78 7.08
CA LYS A 52 -21.08 -2.80 7.59
C LYS A 52 -21.18 -1.53 6.74
N GLU A 53 -20.19 -1.34 5.84
CA GLU A 53 -20.10 -0.17 4.98
C GLU A 53 -20.32 -0.57 3.51
N PRO A 54 -21.56 -0.53 2.99
CA PRO A 54 -21.90 -1.05 1.65
C PRO A 54 -21.04 -0.51 0.52
N LEU A 55 -20.66 0.79 0.59
CA LEU A 55 -19.78 1.41 -0.42
C LEU A 55 -18.39 0.77 -0.42
N PHE A 56 -17.81 0.53 0.75
CA PHE A 56 -16.50 -0.09 0.87
C PHE A 56 -16.53 -1.57 0.50
N ASN A 57 -17.62 -2.27 0.84
CA ASN A 57 -17.82 -3.66 0.45
C ASN A 57 -17.94 -3.80 -1.08
N SER A 58 -18.71 -2.93 -1.73
CA SER A 58 -18.81 -2.89 -3.20
C SER A 58 -17.45 -2.65 -3.86
N LEU A 59 -16.69 -1.68 -3.34
CA LEU A 59 -15.36 -1.36 -3.83
C LEU A 59 -14.36 -2.51 -3.58
N LEU A 60 -14.42 -3.17 -2.42
CA LEU A 60 -13.62 -4.34 -2.09
C LEU A 60 -13.76 -5.44 -3.15
N LYS A 61 -15.00 -5.81 -3.51
CA LYS A 61 -15.26 -6.83 -4.52
C LYS A 61 -14.67 -6.47 -5.89
N LYS A 62 -14.77 -5.19 -6.29
CA LYS A 62 -14.19 -4.69 -7.53
C LYS A 62 -12.66 -4.78 -7.53
N ILE A 63 -12.03 -4.37 -6.45
CA ILE A 63 -10.56 -4.42 -6.29
C ILE A 63 -10.07 -5.86 -6.23
N GLN A 64 -10.74 -6.73 -5.49
CA GLN A 64 -10.40 -8.15 -5.38
C GLN A 64 -10.42 -8.81 -6.76
N LYS A 65 -11.51 -8.65 -7.51
CA LYS A 65 -11.62 -9.18 -8.87
C LYS A 65 -10.50 -8.68 -9.79
N LYS A 66 -10.10 -7.41 -9.66
CA LYS A 66 -8.98 -6.88 -10.44
C LYS A 66 -7.66 -7.54 -10.08
N PHE A 67 -7.35 -7.70 -8.79
CA PHE A 67 -6.15 -8.42 -8.37
C PHE A 67 -6.15 -9.87 -8.85
N GLU A 68 -7.28 -10.57 -8.79
CA GLU A 68 -7.41 -11.94 -9.28
C GLU A 68 -7.03 -12.06 -10.76
N LEU A 69 -7.46 -11.10 -11.58
CA LEU A 69 -7.06 -11.01 -12.99
C LEU A 69 -5.57 -10.73 -13.17
N LEU A 70 -5.02 -9.79 -12.40
CA LEU A 70 -3.62 -9.40 -12.51
C LEU A 70 -2.65 -10.52 -12.13
N ILE A 71 -2.98 -11.31 -11.11
CA ILE A 71 -2.11 -12.38 -10.63
C ILE A 71 -2.49 -13.78 -11.13
N GLY A 72 -3.64 -13.91 -11.80
CA GLY A 72 -4.14 -15.19 -12.33
C GLY A 72 -4.51 -16.18 -11.24
N LYS A 73 -5.08 -15.73 -10.13
CA LYS A 73 -5.53 -16.57 -9.00
C LYS A 73 -6.80 -15.99 -8.38
N SER A 74 -7.80 -16.86 -8.12
CA SER A 74 -9.03 -16.55 -7.37
C SER A 74 -8.82 -16.63 -5.84
N ASP A 75 -9.84 -16.22 -5.12
CA ASP A 75 -9.96 -16.38 -3.66
C ASP A 75 -8.85 -15.69 -2.87
N LEU A 76 -8.58 -14.43 -3.22
CA LEU A 76 -7.63 -13.61 -2.48
C LEU A 76 -8.16 -13.30 -1.09
N MET A 77 -7.35 -13.56 -0.07
CA MET A 77 -7.67 -13.19 1.29
C MET A 77 -7.51 -11.68 1.48
N PHE A 78 -8.62 -11.02 1.73
CA PHE A 78 -8.64 -9.62 2.16
C PHE A 78 -8.17 -9.53 3.61
N LEU A 79 -7.37 -8.52 3.89
CA LEU A 79 -6.85 -8.26 5.24
C LEU A 79 -7.57 -7.10 5.90
N LYS A 80 -7.56 -5.93 5.26
CA LYS A 80 -8.13 -4.69 5.82
C LYS A 80 -8.18 -3.53 4.84
N ILE A 81 -8.96 -2.51 5.20
CA ILE A 81 -8.92 -1.19 4.59
C ILE A 81 -8.25 -0.20 5.57
N TRP A 82 -7.39 0.63 5.03
CA TRP A 82 -6.85 1.79 5.71
C TRP A 82 -7.45 3.05 5.13
N LEU A 83 -8.06 3.87 5.98
CA LEU A 83 -8.41 5.24 5.66
C LEU A 83 -7.20 6.11 6.03
N VAL A 84 -6.48 6.59 5.04
CA VAL A 84 -5.24 7.35 5.25
C VAL A 84 -5.47 8.81 4.90
N TYR A 85 -5.34 9.65 5.92
CA TYR A 85 -5.40 11.11 5.79
C TYR A 85 -4.03 11.70 6.10
N SER A 86 -3.29 12.07 5.07
CA SER A 86 -1.96 12.68 5.20
C SER A 86 -2.06 14.19 5.06
N LYS A 87 -1.41 14.91 5.96
CA LYS A 87 -1.19 16.37 5.90
C LYS A 87 0.31 16.65 5.85
N SER A 88 0.69 17.89 5.53
CA SER A 88 2.06 18.32 5.68
C SER A 88 2.45 18.18 7.16
N ASN A 89 3.47 17.41 7.41
CA ASN A 89 4.06 17.26 8.73
C ASN A 89 5.55 17.58 8.60
N HIS A 90 6.13 18.16 9.62
CA HIS A 90 7.58 18.30 9.79
C HIS A 90 8.22 16.91 10.05
N THR A 91 7.93 15.94 9.18
CA THR A 91 8.32 14.56 9.35
C THR A 91 9.77 14.37 8.92
N ASN A 92 10.50 13.57 9.65
CA ASN A 92 11.84 13.15 9.25
C ASN A 92 11.76 12.40 7.92
N LYS A 93 12.30 12.98 6.86
CA LYS A 93 12.27 12.46 5.49
C LYS A 93 13.16 11.22 5.28
N ASN A 94 14.03 10.94 6.23
CA ASN A 94 15.05 9.89 6.14
C ASN A 94 14.63 8.59 6.85
N ILE A 95 13.36 8.45 7.18
CA ILE A 95 12.81 7.23 7.78
C ILE A 95 11.65 6.67 6.94
N LEU A 96 11.28 5.41 7.20
CA LEU A 96 10.06 4.81 6.65
C LEU A 96 8.83 5.64 7.07
N PRO A 97 7.88 5.84 6.16
CA PRO A 97 7.76 5.29 4.80
C PRO A 97 8.30 6.21 3.68
N TYR A 98 9.12 7.20 3.97
CA TYR A 98 9.54 8.26 3.04
C TYR A 98 10.81 7.95 2.24
N ILE A 99 11.56 6.92 2.63
CA ILE A 99 12.69 6.40 1.86
C ILE A 99 12.26 5.22 0.98
N PRO A 100 12.95 4.96 -0.15
CA PRO A 100 12.68 3.79 -0.99
C PRO A 100 12.81 2.49 -0.19
N HIS A 101 11.79 1.65 -0.21
CA HIS A 101 11.77 0.40 0.54
C HIS A 101 10.85 -0.65 -0.08
N ILE A 102 10.96 -1.87 0.40
CA ILE A 102 9.99 -2.94 0.25
C ILE A 102 9.36 -3.25 1.60
N ASP A 103 8.12 -3.72 1.62
CA ASP A 103 7.52 -4.15 2.88
C ASP A 103 8.17 -5.42 3.43
N ARG A 104 8.24 -5.52 4.76
CA ARG A 104 8.70 -6.74 5.44
C ARG A 104 7.85 -7.96 5.09
N LEU A 105 6.52 -7.78 5.05
CA LEU A 105 5.58 -8.82 4.64
C LEU A 105 5.05 -8.49 3.25
N ARG A 106 5.18 -9.46 2.34
CA ARG A 106 4.68 -9.30 0.99
C ARG A 106 3.16 -9.33 0.95
N LYS A 107 2.58 -8.28 0.39
CA LYS A 107 1.13 -8.07 0.24
C LYS A 107 0.80 -7.53 -1.14
N LEU A 108 -0.48 -7.59 -1.49
CA LEU A 108 -1.04 -6.81 -2.58
C LEU A 108 -1.75 -5.60 -1.98
N LYS A 109 -1.48 -4.42 -2.52
CA LYS A 109 -2.10 -3.17 -2.06
C LYS A 109 -2.77 -2.44 -3.21
N ALA A 110 -3.98 -1.94 -2.97
CA ALA A 110 -4.66 -1.01 -3.86
C ALA A 110 -4.87 0.32 -3.15
N MET A 111 -4.46 1.42 -3.77
CA MET A 111 -4.69 2.78 -3.27
C MET A 111 -5.70 3.49 -4.16
N VAL A 112 -6.85 3.84 -3.60
CA VAL A 112 -7.95 4.53 -4.27
C VAL A 112 -7.86 6.02 -3.95
N TYR A 113 -7.79 6.85 -4.97
CA TYR A 113 -7.72 8.29 -4.84
C TYR A 113 -9.12 8.88 -4.67
N LEU A 114 -9.37 9.55 -3.54
CA LEU A 114 -10.67 10.16 -3.23
C LEU A 114 -10.79 11.60 -3.74
N HIS A 115 -9.69 12.20 -4.15
CA HIS A 115 -9.60 13.49 -4.82
C HIS A 115 -8.39 13.49 -5.76
N ASP A 116 -8.23 14.54 -6.55
CA ASP A 116 -7.08 14.66 -7.43
C ASP A 116 -5.78 14.74 -6.63
N ILE A 117 -4.83 13.88 -7.00
CA ILE A 117 -3.52 13.74 -6.35
C ILE A 117 -2.44 14.23 -7.31
N GLN A 118 -1.97 15.44 -7.09
CA GLN A 118 -0.82 16.04 -7.77
C GLN A 118 0.45 15.87 -6.92
N LEU A 119 1.60 16.33 -7.39
CA LEU A 119 2.89 16.19 -6.68
C LEU A 119 2.85 16.79 -5.28
N GLU A 120 2.12 17.92 -5.11
CA GLU A 120 1.97 18.64 -3.84
C GLU A 120 1.23 17.81 -2.78
N HIS A 121 0.36 16.90 -3.20
CA HIS A 121 -0.38 16.01 -2.30
C HIS A 121 0.46 14.80 -1.83
N GLY A 122 1.71 14.68 -2.29
CA GLY A 122 2.61 13.60 -1.89
C GLY A 122 2.13 12.21 -2.34
N PRO A 123 1.96 11.95 -3.64
CA PRO A 123 1.54 10.64 -4.14
C PRO A 123 2.52 9.54 -3.72
N ILE A 124 2.05 8.29 -3.74
CA ILE A 124 2.98 7.16 -3.62
C ILE A 124 3.92 7.15 -4.83
N HIS A 125 5.19 6.82 -4.59
CA HIS A 125 6.18 6.60 -5.65
C HIS A 125 6.43 5.10 -5.77
N LEU A 126 6.44 4.60 -6.99
CA LEU A 126 6.67 3.21 -7.34
C LEU A 126 7.78 3.08 -8.37
N GLY A 127 8.55 2.00 -8.30
CA GLY A 127 9.61 1.70 -9.25
C GLY A 127 9.85 0.21 -9.40
N LYS A 128 10.86 -0.14 -10.20
CA LYS A 128 11.29 -1.53 -10.40
C LYS A 128 12.70 -1.72 -9.88
N ILE A 129 13.00 -2.94 -9.46
CA ILE A 129 14.36 -3.34 -9.08
C ILE A 129 15.08 -3.92 -10.28
N LYS A 130 16.36 -3.63 -10.39
CA LYS A 130 17.28 -4.30 -11.32
C LYS A 130 17.32 -5.81 -11.02
N LYS A 131 17.55 -6.63 -12.05
CA LYS A 131 17.50 -8.10 -11.97
C LYS A 131 18.51 -8.71 -10.99
N GLU A 132 19.58 -8.01 -10.69
CA GLU A 132 20.66 -8.51 -9.83
C GLU A 132 20.23 -8.64 -8.36
N ILE A 133 19.10 -8.02 -7.95
CA ILE A 133 18.66 -8.08 -6.58
C ILE A 133 17.58 -9.15 -6.40
N ASN A 134 17.89 -10.15 -5.60
CA ASN A 134 16.90 -11.09 -5.13
C ASN A 134 16.13 -10.49 -3.94
N ILE A 135 14.92 -9.98 -4.21
CA ILE A 135 14.06 -9.36 -3.22
C ILE A 135 13.71 -10.31 -2.08
N GLU A 136 13.45 -11.58 -2.37
CA GLU A 136 13.10 -12.55 -1.34
C GLU A 136 14.32 -12.85 -0.45
N GLN A 137 15.51 -12.92 -1.02
CA GLN A 137 16.75 -13.05 -0.26
C GLN A 137 16.99 -11.82 0.61
N LYS A 138 16.84 -10.60 0.05
CA LYS A 138 16.96 -9.36 0.83
C LYS A 138 15.96 -9.34 1.99
N ARG A 139 14.69 -9.67 1.75
CA ARG A 139 13.65 -9.74 2.77
C ARG A 139 13.97 -10.76 3.87
N ASN A 140 14.47 -11.93 3.50
CA ASN A 140 14.80 -13.00 4.44
C ASN A 140 16.02 -12.67 5.31
N ASN A 141 16.89 -11.80 4.85
CA ASN A 141 18.10 -11.38 5.56
C ASN A 141 17.93 -10.06 6.35
N LEU A 142 16.72 -9.51 6.40
CA LEU A 142 16.47 -8.29 7.18
C LEU A 142 16.64 -8.57 8.67
N PRO A 143 17.38 -7.73 9.42
CA PRO A 143 17.50 -7.82 10.87
C PRO A 143 16.15 -7.66 11.58
N GLU A 144 16.06 -8.07 12.83
CA GLU A 144 14.82 -7.99 13.60
C GLU A 144 14.37 -6.55 13.87
N ASP A 145 15.31 -5.65 14.05
CA ASP A 145 15.12 -4.22 14.34
C ASP A 145 14.97 -3.35 13.07
N PHE A 146 14.69 -3.96 11.95
CA PHE A 146 14.68 -3.27 10.67
C PHE A 146 13.69 -2.09 10.58
N GLN A 147 12.60 -2.13 11.36
CA GLN A 147 11.61 -1.03 11.39
C GLN A 147 12.18 0.25 12.01
N GLU A 148 13.07 0.13 12.98
CA GLU A 148 13.69 1.27 13.64
C GLU A 148 14.79 1.92 12.80
N LYS A 149 15.50 1.11 12.02
CA LYS A 149 16.71 1.54 11.29
C LYS A 149 16.50 1.70 9.78
N GLY A 150 15.29 1.43 9.28
CA GLY A 150 15.02 1.49 7.83
C GLY A 150 15.83 0.48 7.00
N LEU A 151 16.17 -0.65 7.60
CA LEU A 151 17.04 -1.66 6.99
C LEU A 151 16.42 -2.43 5.81
N ASN A 152 15.12 -2.23 5.56
CA ASN A 152 14.45 -2.68 4.35
C ASN A 152 14.51 -1.61 3.23
N SER A 153 15.23 -0.52 3.44
CA SER A 153 15.46 0.48 2.42
C SER A 153 16.20 -0.12 1.21
N ILE A 154 15.98 0.48 0.07
CA ILE A 154 16.64 0.12 -1.17
C ILE A 154 17.35 1.38 -1.65
N ASP A 155 18.67 1.29 -1.82
CA ASP A 155 19.45 2.38 -2.39
C ASP A 155 18.99 2.67 -3.81
N GLU A 156 18.96 3.93 -4.21
CA GLU A 156 18.47 4.34 -5.54
C GLU A 156 19.29 3.70 -6.67
N ASP A 157 20.58 3.42 -6.46
CA ASP A 157 21.45 2.73 -7.41
C ASP A 157 20.98 1.31 -7.78
N HIS A 158 20.17 0.70 -6.93
CA HIS A 158 19.59 -0.62 -7.15
C HIS A 158 18.24 -0.59 -7.89
N LEU A 159 17.75 0.58 -8.24
CA LEU A 159 16.50 0.74 -8.99
C LEU A 159 16.78 0.79 -10.49
N GLU A 160 15.89 0.19 -11.30
CA GLU A 160 15.99 0.31 -12.77
C GLU A 160 15.83 1.76 -13.22
N ASN A 161 14.95 2.47 -12.52
CA ASN A 161 14.64 3.88 -12.74
C ASN A 161 14.38 4.56 -11.39
N ILE A 162 14.44 5.87 -11.38
CA ILE A 162 13.97 6.67 -10.26
C ILE A 162 12.50 6.32 -9.97
N LEU A 163 12.13 6.24 -8.69
CA LEU A 163 10.75 6.01 -8.30
C LEU A 163 9.83 7.09 -8.87
N THR A 164 8.85 6.67 -9.65
CA THR A 164 7.91 7.56 -10.32
C THR A 164 6.73 7.88 -9.39
N PRO A 165 6.38 9.17 -9.20
CA PRO A 165 5.19 9.55 -8.44
C PRO A 165 3.92 9.14 -9.20
N MET A 166 3.00 8.46 -8.52
CA MET A 166 1.71 8.06 -9.08
C MET A 166 0.69 9.20 -8.90
N VAL A 167 0.83 10.26 -9.69
CA VAL A 167 -0.20 11.31 -9.74
C VAL A 167 -1.46 10.81 -10.44
N GLY A 168 -2.62 11.38 -10.13
CA GLY A 168 -3.87 10.94 -10.75
C GLY A 168 -5.08 11.71 -10.28
N GLY A 169 -6.24 11.42 -10.89
CA GLY A 169 -7.52 12.04 -10.57
C GLY A 169 -8.32 11.26 -9.51
N ALA A 170 -9.36 11.91 -9.03
CA ALA A 170 -10.38 11.25 -8.19
C ALA A 170 -10.96 10.03 -8.91
N GLY A 171 -10.99 8.88 -8.22
CA GLY A 171 -11.45 7.61 -8.79
C GLY A 171 -10.38 6.77 -9.47
N ASP A 172 -9.14 7.25 -9.57
CA ASP A 172 -8.01 6.43 -10.01
C ASP A 172 -7.62 5.43 -8.93
N ILE A 173 -7.09 4.29 -9.36
CA ILE A 173 -6.61 3.25 -8.45
C ILE A 173 -5.18 2.83 -8.82
N VAL A 174 -4.30 2.82 -7.84
CA VAL A 174 -2.94 2.29 -7.95
C VAL A 174 -2.90 0.91 -7.32
N PHE A 175 -2.63 -0.12 -8.11
CA PHE A 175 -2.46 -1.51 -7.66
C PHE A 175 -0.97 -1.83 -7.63
N PHE A 176 -0.49 -2.47 -6.57
CA PHE A 176 0.91 -2.91 -6.49
C PHE A 176 1.14 -4.10 -5.55
N ASP A 177 2.15 -4.88 -5.87
CA ASP A 177 2.74 -5.89 -4.99
C ASP A 177 3.83 -5.21 -4.15
N THR A 178 3.89 -5.46 -2.86
CA THR A 178 4.85 -4.80 -1.96
C THR A 178 6.30 -5.27 -2.10
N ASN A 179 6.58 -6.17 -3.06
CA ASN A 179 7.93 -6.39 -3.60
C ASN A 179 8.37 -5.27 -4.54
N THR A 180 7.43 -4.45 -5.01
CA THR A 180 7.73 -3.23 -5.75
C THR A 180 8.39 -2.23 -4.81
N PRO A 181 9.57 -1.70 -5.11
CA PRO A 181 10.14 -0.59 -4.35
C PRO A 181 9.17 0.58 -4.34
N HIS A 182 8.93 1.10 -3.16
CA HIS A 182 8.01 2.20 -3.01
C HIS A 182 8.39 3.13 -1.87
N LYS A 183 7.86 4.35 -1.92
CA LYS A 183 7.93 5.31 -0.82
C LYS A 183 6.69 6.18 -0.78
N ALA A 184 6.32 6.68 0.39
CA ALA A 184 5.32 7.72 0.50
C ALA A 184 5.90 9.05 -0.03
N GLY A 185 5.12 9.78 -0.81
CA GLY A 185 5.44 11.15 -1.14
C GLY A 185 5.16 12.07 0.06
N ILE A 186 5.89 13.17 0.14
CA ILE A 186 5.73 14.19 1.18
C ILE A 186 4.64 15.17 0.73
N VAL A 187 3.65 15.35 1.59
CA VAL A 187 2.59 16.34 1.39
C VAL A 187 3.16 17.72 1.67
N LYS A 188 3.05 18.66 0.72
CA LYS A 188 3.48 20.06 0.89
C LYS A 188 2.55 20.82 1.85
N GLU A 189 3.04 21.90 2.42
CA GLU A 189 2.25 22.79 3.26
C GLU A 189 1.01 23.31 2.51
N GLY A 190 -0.12 23.35 3.20
CA GLY A 190 -1.40 23.75 2.62
C GLY A 190 -2.13 22.64 1.84
N PHE A 191 -1.47 21.50 1.60
CA PHE A 191 -2.06 20.36 0.89
C PHE A 191 -2.39 19.20 1.84
N TYR A 192 -3.17 18.25 1.33
CA TYR A 192 -3.50 17.00 2.01
C TYR A 192 -3.71 15.86 1.02
N ARG A 193 -3.70 14.64 1.53
CA ARG A 193 -4.05 13.45 0.75
C ARG A 193 -5.00 12.56 1.54
N LYS A 194 -6.14 12.22 0.94
CA LYS A 194 -7.09 11.21 1.44
C LYS A 194 -7.14 10.05 0.47
N VAL A 195 -6.79 8.86 0.94
CA VAL A 195 -6.84 7.64 0.15
C VAL A 195 -7.42 6.49 0.96
N LEU A 196 -8.14 5.59 0.27
CA LEU A 196 -8.46 4.28 0.81
C LEU A 196 -7.39 3.30 0.34
N ARG A 197 -6.74 2.59 1.27
CA ARG A 197 -5.79 1.54 0.94
C ARG A 197 -6.35 0.18 1.33
N PHE A 198 -6.49 -0.70 0.36
CA PHE A 198 -6.91 -2.08 0.54
C PHE A 198 -5.69 -2.98 0.57
N ASP A 199 -5.54 -3.75 1.62
CA ASP A 199 -4.46 -4.72 1.79
C ASP A 199 -5.02 -6.15 1.62
N PHE A 200 -4.36 -6.96 0.76
CA PHE A 200 -4.66 -8.38 0.56
C PHE A 200 -3.41 -9.22 0.83
N GLU A 201 -3.61 -10.47 1.21
CA GLU A 201 -2.53 -11.43 1.30
C GLU A 201 -1.97 -11.75 -0.09
N ARG A 202 -0.65 -11.86 -0.21
CA ARG A 202 -0.03 -12.32 -1.46
C ARG A 202 -0.10 -13.84 -1.51
N PRO A 203 -0.82 -14.43 -2.49
CA PRO A 203 -0.89 -15.89 -2.63
C PRO A 203 0.49 -16.53 -2.76
N ASN A 204 0.64 -17.72 -2.19
CA ASN A 204 1.91 -18.48 -2.14
C ASN A 204 3.03 -17.81 -1.31
N TYR A 205 2.73 -16.74 -0.59
CA TYR A 205 3.63 -16.15 0.38
C TYR A 205 3.24 -16.62 1.78
N ASN A 206 4.09 -17.46 2.38
CA ASN A 206 3.87 -17.95 3.74
C ASN A 206 4.84 -17.28 4.72
N PRO A 207 4.39 -16.29 5.49
CA PRO A 207 5.23 -15.59 6.46
C PRO A 207 5.75 -16.53 7.57
N LYS A 208 5.00 -17.60 7.94
CA LYS A 208 5.43 -18.58 8.92
C LYS A 208 6.62 -19.39 8.45
N GLN A 209 6.66 -19.76 7.16
CA GLN A 209 7.85 -20.43 6.59
C GLN A 209 9.07 -19.50 6.60
N THR A 210 8.89 -18.21 6.39
CA THR A 210 9.98 -17.24 6.47
C THR A 210 10.53 -17.13 7.90
N ILE A 211 9.67 -17.12 8.91
CA ILE A 211 10.05 -17.12 10.33
C ILE A 211 10.73 -18.41 10.71
N LEU A 212 10.18 -19.57 10.29
CA LEU A 212 10.76 -20.88 10.57
C LEU A 212 12.15 -21.05 9.93
N LYS A 213 12.33 -20.63 8.68
CA LYS A 213 13.64 -20.60 8.01
C LYS A 213 14.64 -19.71 8.73
N ARG A 214 14.23 -18.58 9.30
CA ARG A 214 15.09 -17.72 10.12
C ARG A 214 15.52 -18.38 11.42
N LEU A 215 14.60 -19.06 12.09
CA LEU A 215 14.92 -19.83 13.30
C LEU A 215 15.94 -20.93 12.98
N ILE A 216 15.73 -21.69 11.91
CA ILE A 216 16.65 -22.76 11.48
C ILE A 216 18.04 -22.20 11.12
N ASN A 217 18.13 -21.04 10.48
CA ASN A 217 19.41 -20.43 10.13
C ASN A 217 20.14 -19.79 11.32
N ARG A 218 19.47 -19.56 12.46
CA ARG A 218 20.13 -19.12 13.72
C ARG A 218 20.84 -20.28 14.45
N PHE A 219 20.48 -21.51 14.14
CA PHE A 219 21.06 -22.72 14.78
C PHE A 219 22.06 -23.44 13.85
N LYS A 220 22.39 -22.84 12.72
CA LYS A 220 23.50 -23.24 11.86
C LYS A 220 24.64 -22.23 11.94
#